data_be96db6dc5ca99c99fa82caca2944e16
#
_entry.id   be96db6dc5ca99c99fa82caca2944e16
#
_cell.length_a   1.000
_cell.length_b   1.000
_cell.length_c   1.000
_cell.angle_alpha   90.00
_cell.angle_beta   90.00
_cell.angle_gamma   90.00
#
_symmetry.space_group_name_H-M   'P 1'
#
loop_
_entity.id
_entity.type
_entity.pdbx_description
1 polymer ?
#
loop_
_entity_poly.entity_id
_entity_poly.type
_entity_poly.pdbx_seq_one_letter_code
_entity_poly.pdbx_strand_id
1 'polypeptide(L)'
;TRPASFELAVRIPSFAAGATVNGETAKPGEIFRIEKEWRDGETVDVALTFEAKLVPAANGMFTLQRGALYFALPLAAQSFAWEYERSGIRRKAPYCDYKIFPQEAWGYAFAGDTFHVIERPVGAYPFSREEPPVQIEADLAQIEWDALPGQPGVCAETPASLVPTALRRRALQPYGCTTLRMTVLPALPVTKV
;
A
#
# COMPACT_ATOMS: atom_id res chain seq x y z
N THR A 1 -14.71 -26.26 -30.27
CA THR A 1 -13.27 -26.09 -30.57
C THR A 1 -12.60 -27.44 -30.61
N ARG A 2 -11.51 -27.59 -31.37
CA ARG A 2 -10.75 -28.84 -31.41
C ARG A 2 -9.74 -28.87 -30.27
N PRO A 3 -9.44 -30.05 -29.67
CA PRO A 3 -8.30 -30.21 -28.77
C PRO A 3 -7.01 -29.75 -29.43
N ALA A 4 -6.11 -29.13 -28.64
CA ALA A 4 -4.82 -28.64 -29.12
C ALA A 4 -3.75 -28.91 -28.08
N SER A 5 -2.60 -29.41 -28.51
CA SER A 5 -1.44 -29.62 -27.61
C SER A 5 -0.53 -28.41 -27.64
N PHE A 6 -0.31 -27.83 -26.44
CA PHE A 6 0.63 -26.72 -26.25
C PHE A 6 1.08 -26.62 -24.78
N GLU A 7 2.21 -25.94 -24.60
CA GLU A 7 2.67 -25.56 -23.28
C GLU A 7 1.99 -24.25 -22.79
N LEU A 8 1.35 -24.29 -21.64
CA LEU A 8 0.89 -23.11 -20.94
C LEU A 8 1.94 -22.68 -19.92
N ALA A 9 2.45 -21.46 -20.04
CA ALA A 9 3.41 -20.88 -19.12
C ALA A 9 2.73 -19.91 -18.14
N VAL A 10 2.69 -20.26 -16.86
CA VAL A 10 2.09 -19.46 -15.80
C VAL A 10 3.20 -18.74 -15.05
N ARG A 11 3.27 -17.41 -15.15
CA ARG A 11 4.25 -16.61 -14.41
C ARG A 11 3.81 -16.46 -12.95
N ILE A 12 4.64 -16.92 -12.02
CA ILE A 12 4.43 -16.73 -10.59
C ILE A 12 5.12 -15.46 -10.16
N PRO A 13 4.40 -14.47 -9.58
CA PRO A 13 5.01 -13.22 -9.15
C PRO A 13 6.06 -13.43 -8.03
N SER A 14 7.19 -12.74 -8.12
CA SER A 14 8.25 -12.82 -7.09
C SER A 14 7.85 -12.23 -5.74
N PHE A 15 6.81 -11.40 -5.70
CA PHE A 15 6.27 -10.82 -4.47
C PHE A 15 5.23 -11.71 -3.77
N ALA A 16 4.88 -12.87 -4.33
CA ALA A 16 4.05 -13.85 -3.63
C ALA A 16 4.88 -14.50 -2.49
N ALA A 17 4.25 -14.75 -1.36
CA ALA A 17 4.85 -15.51 -0.26
C ALA A 17 4.82 -17.01 -0.54
N GLY A 18 3.80 -17.46 -1.29
CA GLY A 18 3.66 -18.83 -1.76
C GLY A 18 2.72 -18.88 -2.97
N ALA A 19 2.79 -19.97 -3.72
CA ALA A 19 1.92 -20.21 -4.88
C ALA A 19 1.64 -21.69 -5.09
N THR A 20 0.45 -21.98 -5.64
CA THR A 20 0.13 -23.29 -6.21
C THR A 20 -0.52 -23.13 -7.57
N VAL A 21 -0.29 -24.11 -8.45
CA VAL A 21 -0.95 -24.22 -9.76
C VAL A 21 -1.60 -25.60 -9.82
N ASN A 22 -2.91 -25.66 -9.95
CA ASN A 22 -3.70 -26.91 -9.85
C ASN A 22 -3.38 -27.74 -8.59
N GLY A 23 -3.09 -27.06 -7.46
CA GLY A 23 -2.70 -27.69 -6.20
C GLY A 23 -1.22 -28.10 -6.09
N GLU A 24 -0.44 -28.06 -7.15
CA GLU A 24 1.01 -28.28 -7.12
C GLU A 24 1.75 -27.02 -6.66
N THR A 25 2.76 -27.17 -5.82
CA THR A 25 3.58 -26.04 -5.34
C THR A 25 4.35 -25.41 -6.50
N ALA A 26 4.19 -24.09 -6.65
CA ALA A 26 4.90 -23.29 -7.64
C ALA A 26 5.80 -22.26 -6.93
N LYS A 27 6.98 -22.01 -7.48
CA LYS A 27 7.98 -21.17 -6.84
C LYS A 27 7.81 -19.70 -7.24
N PRO A 28 7.68 -18.76 -6.27
CA PRO A 28 7.64 -17.34 -6.55
C PRO A 28 8.86 -16.87 -7.36
N GLY A 29 8.59 -16.06 -8.39
CA GLY A 29 9.61 -15.52 -9.30
C GLY A 29 9.91 -16.40 -10.51
N GLU A 30 9.35 -17.60 -10.59
CA GLU A 30 9.57 -18.56 -11.68
C GLU A 30 8.34 -18.70 -12.59
N ILE A 31 8.52 -19.43 -13.69
CA ILE A 31 7.45 -19.79 -14.62
C ILE A 31 7.10 -21.25 -14.36
N PHE A 32 5.84 -21.51 -14.02
CA PHE A 32 5.29 -22.85 -13.94
C PHE A 32 4.77 -23.27 -15.33
N ARG A 33 5.13 -24.46 -15.81
CA ARG A 33 4.83 -24.92 -17.15
C ARG A 33 3.93 -26.15 -17.12
N ILE A 34 2.89 -26.15 -17.95
CA ILE A 34 1.95 -27.25 -18.11
C ILE A 34 1.92 -27.60 -19.58
N GLU A 35 2.45 -28.78 -19.97
CA GLU A 35 2.40 -29.29 -21.32
C GLU A 35 1.39 -30.43 -21.38
N LYS A 36 0.32 -30.26 -22.16
CA LYS A 36 -0.70 -31.28 -22.39
C LYS A 36 -1.58 -30.97 -23.60
N GLU A 37 -2.42 -31.92 -23.98
CA GLU A 37 -3.56 -31.64 -24.83
C GLU A 37 -4.66 -30.93 -24.06
N TRP A 38 -5.03 -29.73 -24.49
CA TRP A 38 -6.07 -28.89 -23.92
C TRP A 38 -7.39 -29.08 -24.65
N ARG A 39 -8.48 -29.08 -23.86
CA ARG A 39 -9.85 -29.15 -24.38
C ARG A 39 -10.61 -27.89 -24.01
N ASP A 40 -11.68 -27.62 -24.74
CA ASP A 40 -12.56 -26.47 -24.46
C ASP A 40 -13.17 -26.57 -23.09
N GLY A 41 -13.13 -25.43 -22.33
CA GLY A 41 -13.64 -25.33 -20.98
C GLY A 41 -12.70 -25.82 -19.86
N GLU A 42 -11.50 -26.34 -20.19
CA GLU A 42 -10.52 -26.65 -19.15
C GLU A 42 -9.98 -25.39 -18.47
N THR A 43 -9.81 -25.45 -17.15
CA THR A 43 -9.33 -24.36 -16.31
C THR A 43 -8.00 -24.71 -15.67
N VAL A 44 -7.25 -23.68 -15.32
CA VAL A 44 -6.05 -23.79 -14.48
C VAL A 44 -6.27 -22.92 -13.23
N ASP A 45 -6.24 -23.55 -12.07
CA ASP A 45 -6.38 -22.86 -10.78
C ASP A 45 -5.01 -22.38 -10.31
N VAL A 46 -4.89 -21.07 -10.10
CA VAL A 46 -3.67 -20.44 -9.56
C VAL A 46 -4.02 -19.80 -8.22
N ALA A 47 -3.43 -20.29 -7.15
CA ALA A 47 -3.55 -19.69 -5.84
C ALA A 47 -2.23 -19.02 -5.44
N LEU A 48 -2.32 -17.78 -4.95
CA LEU A 48 -1.19 -16.99 -4.48
C LEU A 48 -1.44 -16.57 -3.04
N THR A 49 -0.43 -16.66 -2.20
CA THR A 49 -0.47 -16.15 -0.83
C THR A 49 0.40 -14.91 -0.70
N PHE A 50 -0.01 -13.98 0.16
CA PHE A 50 0.70 -12.72 0.38
C PHE A 50 0.80 -12.42 1.87
N GLU A 51 1.98 -12.03 2.30
CA GLU A 51 2.26 -11.60 3.67
C GLU A 51 2.38 -10.06 3.73
N ALA A 52 1.88 -9.50 4.83
CA ALA A 52 2.13 -8.10 5.17
C ALA A 52 3.48 -8.00 5.88
N LYS A 53 4.35 -7.13 5.39
CA LYS A 53 5.71 -6.95 5.95
C LYS A 53 6.23 -5.53 5.78
N LEU A 54 7.10 -5.12 6.69
CA LEU A 54 7.87 -3.90 6.54
C LEU A 54 9.01 -4.12 5.55
N VAL A 55 9.12 -3.24 4.58
CA VAL A 55 10.19 -3.22 3.59
C VAL A 55 11.03 -1.96 3.82
N PRO A 56 12.35 -2.09 3.94
CA PRO A 56 13.23 -0.94 4.10
C PRO A 56 13.06 0.08 2.96
N ALA A 57 13.03 1.34 3.34
CA ALA A 57 12.97 2.50 2.46
C ALA A 57 14.19 3.41 2.73
N ALA A 58 14.27 4.56 2.06
CA ALA A 58 15.34 5.52 2.28
C ALA A 58 15.36 6.04 3.72
N ASN A 59 16.52 6.51 4.16
CA ASN A 59 16.74 7.17 5.45
C ASN A 59 16.35 6.34 6.69
N GLY A 60 16.56 5.01 6.63
CA GLY A 60 16.23 4.12 7.74
C GLY A 60 14.74 3.97 8.04
N MET A 61 13.89 4.41 7.14
CA MET A 61 12.45 4.26 7.24
C MET A 61 11.95 2.96 6.61
N PHE A 62 10.66 2.69 6.76
CA PHE A 62 10.01 1.49 6.25
C PHE A 62 8.69 1.85 5.56
N THR A 63 8.31 1.00 4.61
CA THR A 63 6.97 1.00 4.03
C THR A 63 6.30 -0.35 4.29
N LEU A 64 5.00 -0.37 4.53
CA LEU A 64 4.24 -1.59 4.69
C LEU A 64 3.82 -2.10 3.30
N GLN A 65 4.19 -3.33 2.99
CA GLN A 65 3.88 -3.98 1.72
C GLN A 65 3.14 -5.30 1.94
N ARG A 66 2.19 -5.60 1.05
CA ARG A 66 1.58 -6.92 0.92
C ARG A 66 1.39 -7.25 -0.56
N GLY A 67 2.07 -8.29 -1.02
CA GLY A 67 2.11 -8.60 -2.45
C GLY A 67 2.70 -7.44 -3.26
N ALA A 68 2.00 -7.00 -4.29
CA ALA A 68 2.37 -5.86 -5.12
C ALA A 68 1.93 -4.49 -4.55
N LEU A 69 1.18 -4.47 -3.45
CA LEU A 69 0.59 -3.26 -2.91
C LEU A 69 1.44 -2.66 -1.80
N TYR A 70 1.69 -1.36 -1.91
CA TYR A 70 2.19 -0.52 -0.82
C TYR A 70 1.01 0.08 -0.07
N PHE A 71 1.12 0.10 1.27
CA PHE A 71 0.10 0.62 2.16
C PHE A 71 0.56 1.92 2.78
N ALA A 72 -0.36 2.86 2.91
CA ALA A 72 -0.12 4.17 3.47
C ALA A 72 -1.12 4.46 4.59
N LEU A 73 -0.69 5.22 5.58
CA LEU A 73 -1.55 5.78 6.61
C LEU A 73 -2.36 6.92 5.98
N PRO A 74 -3.68 6.77 5.79
CA PRO A 74 -4.51 7.86 5.33
C PRO A 74 -4.63 8.93 6.42
N LEU A 75 -4.61 10.19 6.02
CA LEU A 75 -4.79 11.33 6.92
C LEU A 75 -6.10 12.04 6.59
N ALA A 76 -6.85 12.39 7.63
CA ALA A 76 -7.95 13.33 7.49
C ALA A 76 -7.40 14.67 6.98
N ALA A 77 -8.06 15.22 5.97
CA ALA A 77 -7.54 16.38 5.28
C ALA A 77 -8.63 17.40 4.95
N GLN A 78 -8.27 18.67 4.97
CA GLN A 78 -9.06 19.75 4.42
C GLN A 78 -8.46 20.21 3.09
N SER A 79 -9.32 20.35 2.08
CA SER A 79 -8.92 20.71 0.72
C SER A 79 -9.48 22.08 0.36
N PHE A 80 -8.63 22.94 -0.20
CA PHE A 80 -9.01 24.27 -0.66
C PHE A 80 -8.70 24.39 -2.14
N ALA A 81 -9.72 24.70 -2.94
CA ALA A 81 -9.54 24.99 -4.35
C ALA A 81 -8.71 26.26 -4.56
N TRP A 82 -7.71 26.19 -5.39
CA TRP A 82 -6.90 27.35 -5.80
C TRP A 82 -7.15 27.59 -7.29
N GLU A 83 -8.08 28.51 -7.55
CA GLU A 83 -8.37 28.95 -8.90
C GLU A 83 -7.32 29.97 -9.38
N TYR A 84 -6.91 29.85 -10.64
CA TYR A 84 -5.93 30.72 -11.26
C TYR A 84 -6.11 30.77 -12.76
N GLU A 85 -5.42 31.74 -13.41
CA GLU A 85 -5.33 31.83 -14.86
C GLU A 85 -3.92 31.47 -15.32
N ARG A 86 -3.83 30.64 -16.35
CA ARG A 86 -2.57 30.28 -17.00
C ARG A 86 -2.75 30.25 -18.50
N SER A 87 -1.93 31.00 -19.22
CA SER A 87 -1.94 31.11 -20.70
C SER A 87 -3.34 31.47 -21.25
N GLY A 88 -4.04 32.44 -20.62
CA GLY A 88 -5.38 32.86 -21.00
C GLY A 88 -6.50 31.87 -20.68
N ILE A 89 -6.19 30.77 -20.00
CA ILE A 89 -7.19 29.76 -19.61
C ILE A 89 -7.42 29.86 -18.10
N ARG A 90 -8.64 30.19 -17.71
CA ARG A 90 -9.07 30.20 -16.30
C ARG A 90 -9.32 28.80 -15.80
N ARG A 91 -8.55 28.39 -14.78
CA ARG A 91 -8.72 27.13 -14.06
C ARG A 91 -9.63 27.33 -12.86
N LYS A 92 -10.83 26.75 -12.91
CA LYS A 92 -11.86 26.81 -11.87
C LYS A 92 -12.11 25.42 -11.30
N ALA A 93 -12.67 25.36 -10.10
CA ALA A 93 -13.15 24.10 -9.53
C ALA A 93 -14.18 23.43 -10.47
N PRO A 94 -14.14 22.09 -10.64
CA PRO A 94 -13.21 21.15 -10.00
C PRO A 94 -11.85 21.00 -10.73
N TYR A 95 -11.58 21.71 -11.80
CA TYR A 95 -10.42 21.59 -12.69
C TYR A 95 -9.33 22.64 -12.39
N CYS A 96 -9.11 22.92 -11.11
CA CYS A 96 -8.04 23.79 -10.61
C CYS A 96 -7.09 23.01 -9.69
N ASP A 97 -6.07 23.68 -9.16
CA ASP A 97 -5.20 23.10 -8.17
C ASP A 97 -5.86 23.11 -6.79
N TYR A 98 -5.42 22.18 -5.91
CA TYR A 98 -5.93 22.07 -4.56
C TYR A 98 -4.78 22.11 -3.56
N LYS A 99 -4.92 22.94 -2.53
CA LYS A 99 -4.07 22.89 -1.34
C LYS A 99 -4.73 21.97 -0.33
N ILE A 100 -4.01 20.94 0.12
CA ILE A 100 -4.53 19.90 1.01
C ILE A 100 -3.71 19.94 2.30
N PHE A 101 -4.38 20.10 3.44
CA PHE A 101 -3.76 20.20 4.76
C PHE A 101 -4.25 19.09 5.68
N PRO A 102 -3.35 18.47 6.48
CA PRO A 102 -3.76 17.49 7.46
C PRO A 102 -4.62 18.13 8.57
N GLN A 103 -5.63 17.40 9.01
CA GLN A 103 -6.51 17.77 10.13
C GLN A 103 -6.25 16.93 11.38
N GLU A 104 -5.23 16.08 11.34
CA GLU A 104 -4.81 15.22 12.45
C GLU A 104 -3.29 15.11 12.49
N ALA A 105 -2.78 14.55 13.59
CA ALA A 105 -1.35 14.23 13.71
C ALA A 105 -0.94 13.24 12.60
N TRP A 106 0.23 13.47 12.01
CA TRP A 106 0.78 12.67 10.93
C TRP A 106 2.14 12.05 11.27
N GLY A 107 2.79 12.50 12.35
CA GLY A 107 4.06 11.94 12.84
C GLY A 107 3.81 10.61 13.56
N TYR A 108 4.19 9.50 12.91
CA TYR A 108 4.07 8.16 13.45
C TYR A 108 5.30 7.32 13.13
N ALA A 109 5.52 6.30 13.97
CA ALA A 109 6.50 5.23 13.75
C ALA A 109 5.79 3.88 13.90
N PHE A 110 6.23 2.86 13.17
CA PHE A 110 5.78 1.49 13.43
C PHE A 110 6.23 1.05 14.82
N ALA A 111 5.30 0.54 15.63
CA ALA A 111 5.55 0.09 17.00
C ALA A 111 5.74 -1.42 17.11
N GLY A 112 5.71 -2.13 15.99
CA GLY A 112 5.89 -3.58 15.90
C GLY A 112 5.83 -4.04 14.45
N ASP A 113 5.91 -5.34 14.26
CA ASP A 113 5.91 -6.04 12.96
C ASP A 113 4.74 -7.01 12.81
N THR A 114 3.77 -6.93 13.70
CA THR A 114 2.53 -7.72 13.65
C THR A 114 1.41 -6.92 12.98
N PHE A 115 0.83 -7.50 11.94
CA PHE A 115 -0.16 -6.84 11.09
C PHE A 115 -1.42 -7.68 10.99
N HIS A 116 -2.59 -7.00 11.08
CA HIS A 116 -3.88 -7.64 10.89
C HIS A 116 -4.47 -7.22 9.55
N VAL A 117 -4.59 -8.18 8.63
CA VAL A 117 -5.12 -7.95 7.27
C VAL A 117 -6.63 -8.10 7.27
N ILE A 118 -7.33 -7.11 6.75
CA ILE A 118 -8.78 -7.10 6.56
C ILE A 118 -9.06 -7.04 5.07
N GLU A 119 -9.65 -8.08 4.52
CA GLU A 119 -10.04 -8.15 3.11
C GLU A 119 -11.55 -8.01 2.97
N ARG A 120 -11.97 -7.36 1.88
CA ARG A 120 -13.37 -7.16 1.50
C ARG A 120 -13.53 -7.50 0.02
N PRO A 121 -14.73 -7.82 -0.45
CA PRO A 121 -15.01 -7.93 -1.87
C PRO A 121 -14.61 -6.65 -2.61
N VAL A 122 -14.01 -6.81 -3.77
CA VAL A 122 -13.66 -5.66 -4.62
C VAL A 122 -14.94 -5.08 -5.19
N GLY A 123 -15.21 -3.81 -4.90
CA GLY A 123 -16.33 -3.06 -5.45
C GLY A 123 -16.11 -2.63 -6.90
N ALA A 124 -16.98 -1.73 -7.39
CA ALA A 124 -16.88 -1.19 -8.74
C ALA A 124 -15.55 -0.43 -8.98
N TYR A 125 -14.98 0.13 -7.91
CA TYR A 125 -13.71 0.86 -7.93
C TYR A 125 -12.72 0.19 -6.98
N PRO A 126 -11.74 -0.57 -7.48
CA PRO A 126 -10.80 -1.33 -6.66
C PRO A 126 -9.90 -0.45 -5.77
N PHE A 127 -9.75 0.84 -6.09
CA PHE A 127 -9.01 1.80 -5.28
C PHE A 127 -9.94 2.89 -4.70
N SER A 128 -11.09 2.47 -4.16
CA SER A 128 -12.00 3.35 -3.42
C SER A 128 -11.35 3.83 -2.12
N ARG A 129 -11.58 5.09 -1.77
CA ARG A 129 -11.15 5.67 -0.48
C ARG A 129 -12.05 5.24 0.66
N GLU A 130 -13.34 5.16 0.37
CA GLU A 130 -14.41 4.85 1.33
C GLU A 130 -14.46 3.35 1.60
N GLU A 131 -14.25 2.54 0.56
CA GLU A 131 -14.36 1.08 0.60
C GLU A 131 -13.10 0.42 -0.01
N PRO A 132 -11.94 0.57 0.61
CA PRO A 132 -10.74 -0.10 0.13
C PRO A 132 -10.90 -1.62 0.23
N PRO A 133 -10.54 -2.39 -0.81
CA PRO A 133 -10.75 -3.84 -0.84
C PRO A 133 -9.86 -4.58 0.17
N VAL A 134 -8.79 -3.96 0.61
CA VAL A 134 -7.91 -4.49 1.65
C VAL A 134 -7.42 -3.35 2.54
N GLN A 135 -7.37 -3.61 3.84
CA GLN A 135 -6.76 -2.73 4.84
C GLN A 135 -5.81 -3.55 5.70
N ILE A 136 -4.82 -2.89 6.27
CA ILE A 136 -3.91 -3.54 7.23
C ILE A 136 -3.86 -2.69 8.48
N GLU A 137 -4.29 -3.26 9.59
CA GLU A 137 -4.14 -2.64 10.90
C GLU A 137 -2.72 -2.89 11.41
N ALA A 138 -2.11 -1.81 11.86
CA ALA A 138 -0.80 -1.80 12.49
C ALA A 138 -0.82 -0.99 13.79
N ASP A 139 -0.02 -1.39 14.74
CA ASP A 139 0.25 -0.59 15.93
C ASP A 139 1.29 0.48 15.59
N LEU A 140 0.88 1.74 15.68
CA LEU A 140 1.71 2.90 15.41
C LEU A 140 1.93 3.69 16.69
N ALA A 141 3.15 4.14 16.90
CA ALA A 141 3.51 5.08 17.93
C ALA A 141 3.45 6.50 17.36
N GLN A 142 2.67 7.37 17.97
CA GLN A 142 2.70 8.79 17.65
C GLN A 142 4.01 9.39 18.18
N ILE A 143 4.71 10.14 17.34
CA ILE A 143 5.97 10.80 17.64
C ILE A 143 5.89 12.28 17.28
N GLU A 144 6.74 13.10 17.90
CA GLU A 144 6.94 14.48 17.48
C GLU A 144 7.77 14.49 16.18
N TRP A 145 7.15 14.94 15.11
CA TRP A 145 7.78 15.05 13.79
C TRP A 145 7.22 16.26 13.06
N ASP A 146 8.04 17.29 12.90
CA ASP A 146 7.64 18.57 12.35
C ASP A 146 7.68 18.61 10.82
N ALA A 147 6.98 19.60 10.27
CA ALA A 147 7.18 20.02 8.90
C ALA A 147 8.42 20.92 8.78
N LEU A 148 8.99 21.01 7.58
CA LEU A 148 10.06 21.96 7.31
C LEU A 148 9.58 23.39 7.54
N PRO A 149 10.37 24.24 8.20
CA PRO A 149 10.03 25.64 8.41
C PRO A 149 9.69 26.34 7.07
N GLY A 150 8.53 26.98 7.02
CA GLY A 150 8.02 27.65 5.83
C GLY A 150 7.50 26.75 4.73
N GLN A 151 7.51 25.43 4.91
CA GLN A 151 7.03 24.43 3.93
C GLN A 151 6.10 23.41 4.59
N PRO A 152 4.86 23.80 4.94
CA PRO A 152 3.97 22.97 5.74
C PRO A 152 3.50 21.66 5.06
N GLY A 153 3.79 21.48 3.78
CA GLY A 153 3.53 20.24 3.03
C GLY A 153 4.74 19.29 2.92
N VAL A 154 5.86 19.63 3.55
CA VAL A 154 7.10 18.84 3.48
C VAL A 154 7.54 18.47 4.90
N CYS A 155 7.72 17.17 5.13
CA CYS A 155 8.23 16.68 6.42
C CYS A 155 9.67 17.15 6.63
N ALA A 156 10.01 17.53 7.86
CA ALA A 156 11.40 17.68 8.27
C ALA A 156 12.13 16.34 8.21
N GLU A 157 13.44 16.34 8.44
CA GLU A 157 14.21 15.11 8.61
C GLU A 157 13.60 14.25 9.72
N THR A 158 13.73 12.94 9.57
CA THR A 158 13.27 12.00 10.60
C THR A 158 13.93 12.34 11.94
N PRO A 159 13.16 12.44 13.04
CA PRO A 159 13.75 12.73 14.36
C PRO A 159 14.84 11.74 14.72
N ALA A 160 15.96 12.23 15.23
CA ALA A 160 17.09 11.39 15.65
C ALA A 160 16.72 10.47 16.83
N SER A 161 15.74 10.87 17.63
CA SER A 161 15.19 10.07 18.72
C SER A 161 13.69 9.92 18.54
N LEU A 162 13.22 8.68 18.47
CA LEU A 162 11.80 8.37 18.34
C LEU A 162 11.21 8.18 19.74
N VAL A 163 10.68 9.26 20.32
CA VAL A 163 10.02 9.24 21.64
C VAL A 163 8.51 9.08 21.44
N PRO A 164 7.93 7.90 21.77
CA PRO A 164 6.50 7.70 21.66
C PRO A 164 5.70 8.56 22.64
N THR A 165 4.72 9.30 22.15
CA THR A 165 3.77 10.05 22.99
C THR A 165 2.47 9.30 23.22
N ALA A 166 2.07 8.45 22.26
CA ALA A 166 0.89 7.59 22.35
C ALA A 166 1.01 6.39 21.42
N LEU A 167 0.44 5.25 21.81
CA LEU A 167 0.23 4.11 20.91
C LEU A 167 -1.18 4.16 20.34
N ARG A 168 -1.30 3.87 19.05
CA ARG A 168 -2.57 3.84 18.32
C ARG A 168 -2.58 2.67 17.35
N ARG A 169 -3.65 1.90 17.33
CA ARG A 169 -3.93 0.99 16.22
C ARG A 169 -4.55 1.79 15.08
N ARG A 170 -3.94 1.74 13.91
CA ARG A 170 -4.38 2.49 12.73
C ARG A 170 -4.51 1.55 11.54
N ALA A 171 -5.53 1.79 10.72
CA ALA A 171 -5.73 1.07 9.47
C ALA A 171 -4.98 1.79 8.34
N LEU A 172 -4.00 1.10 7.75
CA LEU A 172 -3.34 1.52 6.52
C LEU A 172 -4.12 0.99 5.32
N GLN A 173 -4.14 1.77 4.26
CA GLN A 173 -4.86 1.46 3.02
C GLN A 173 -3.88 1.36 1.85
N PRO A 174 -4.22 0.65 0.75
CA PRO A 174 -3.42 0.70 -0.47
C PRO A 174 -3.16 2.15 -0.88
N TYR A 175 -1.96 2.43 -1.33
CA TYR A 175 -1.54 3.79 -1.73
C TYR A 175 -2.55 4.47 -2.66
N GLY A 176 -3.13 3.73 -3.62
CA GLY A 176 -4.13 4.23 -4.56
C GLY A 176 -5.48 4.60 -3.92
N CYS A 177 -5.77 4.13 -2.69
CA CYS A 177 -6.99 4.44 -1.95
C CYS A 177 -6.88 5.73 -1.10
N THR A 178 -5.74 6.43 -1.14
CA THR A 178 -5.48 7.57 -0.24
C THR A 178 -5.15 8.84 -1.03
N THR A 179 -5.50 10.00 -0.49
CA THR A 179 -5.13 11.31 -1.05
C THR A 179 -3.99 11.92 -0.25
N LEU A 180 -4.25 12.40 0.97
CA LEU A 180 -3.20 12.81 1.90
C LEU A 180 -2.83 11.62 2.76
N ARG A 181 -1.52 11.33 2.88
CA ARG A 181 -1.03 10.09 3.48
C ARG A 181 0.40 10.16 3.94
N MET A 182 0.76 9.25 4.85
CA MET A 182 2.15 8.90 5.13
C MET A 182 2.41 7.48 4.62
N THR A 183 3.34 7.31 3.70
CA THR A 183 3.66 6.02 3.07
C THR A 183 4.91 5.39 3.67
N VAL A 184 5.82 6.22 4.13
CA VAL A 184 7.13 5.82 4.67
C VAL A 184 7.20 6.34 6.11
N LEU A 185 7.44 5.45 7.05
CA LEU A 185 7.50 5.76 8.48
C LEU A 185 8.76 5.12 9.09
N PRO A 186 9.38 5.74 10.09
CA PRO A 186 10.37 5.06 10.91
C PRO A 186 9.75 3.90 11.70
N ALA A 187 10.56 3.02 12.23
CA ALA A 187 10.13 1.97 13.15
C ALA A 187 10.85 2.13 14.50
N LEU A 188 10.11 1.90 15.58
CA LEU A 188 10.71 1.80 16.90
C LEU A 188 11.61 0.55 16.96
N PRO A 189 12.69 0.58 17.74
CA PRO A 189 13.47 -0.62 18.02
C PRO A 189 12.56 -1.71 18.60
N VAL A 190 12.55 -2.89 17.97
CA VAL A 190 11.84 -4.04 18.54
C VAL A 190 12.62 -4.48 19.77
N THR A 191 12.07 -4.21 20.95
CA THR A 191 12.61 -4.78 22.19
C THR A 191 12.27 -6.27 22.16
N LYS A 192 13.22 -7.10 21.76
CA LYS A 192 13.07 -8.56 21.96
C LYS A 192 13.06 -8.81 23.47
N VAL A 193 11.91 -9.16 23.99
CA VAL A 193 11.74 -9.67 25.36
C VAL A 193 12.21 -11.11 25.41
#